data_c4b5a731dfe01868c9f598b68402890a
#
_entry.id   c4b5a731dfe01868c9f598b68402890a
#
_cell.length_a   1.000
_cell.length_b   1.000
_cell.length_c   1.000
_cell.angle_alpha   90.00
_cell.angle_beta   90.00
_cell.angle_gamma   90.00
#
_symmetry.space_group_name_H-M   'P 1'
#
loop_
_entity.id
_entity.type
_entity.pdbx_description
1 polymer ?
#
loop_
_entity_poly.entity_id
_entity_poly.type
_entity_poly.pdbx_seq_one_letter_code
_entity_poly.pdbx_strand_id
1 'polypeptide(L)'
;MKVLCVIPARYASTRLPGKPLSLIAGKPMIQHVYERACQAKLPDEVVVATDNELVKKAVDGFGGKAMMTSPDHPSGTDRLAEVALNYPDVDVIVNVQGDEPMIPPEVIDRLAECFTGDSELQMATLKVAMNEEDYNNPAAVKVVTDLNGYALYFSRSLMPYPRNKPEGLSLIHISEPTRRS
;
A
#
# COMPACT_ATOMS: atom_id res chain seq x y z
N MET A 1 -16.36 -8.88 9.78
CA MET A 1 -14.96 -8.46 9.57
C MET A 1 -14.98 -6.95 9.30
N LYS A 2 -14.32 -6.17 10.13
CA LYS A 2 -14.21 -4.71 10.00
C LYS A 2 -12.89 -4.34 9.35
N VAL A 3 -12.93 -3.61 8.26
CA VAL A 3 -11.77 -3.28 7.41
C VAL A 3 -11.48 -1.79 7.46
N LEU A 4 -10.24 -1.43 7.79
CA LEU A 4 -9.76 -0.05 7.74
C LEU A 4 -8.75 0.11 6.60
N CYS A 5 -9.00 1.04 5.68
CA CYS A 5 -8.01 1.45 4.69
C CYS A 5 -7.18 2.61 5.26
N VAL A 6 -5.87 2.44 5.34
CA VAL A 6 -4.94 3.47 5.84
C VAL A 6 -4.01 3.92 4.73
N ILE A 7 -3.90 5.22 4.55
CA ILE A 7 -3.04 5.86 3.55
C ILE A 7 -1.93 6.61 4.29
N PRO A 8 -0.71 6.05 4.43
CA PRO A 8 0.40 6.76 5.04
C PRO A 8 0.88 7.90 4.12
N ALA A 9 0.95 9.10 4.65
CA ALA A 9 1.32 10.30 3.90
C ALA A 9 2.32 11.15 4.68
N ARG A 10 3.64 10.92 4.45
CA ARG A 10 4.71 11.73 5.04
C ARG A 10 4.92 13.01 4.23
N TYR A 11 5.06 14.14 4.94
CA TYR A 11 5.43 15.39 4.29
C TYR A 11 6.92 15.41 3.89
N ALA A 12 7.78 14.91 4.78
CA ALA A 12 9.22 14.82 4.56
C ALA A 12 9.56 13.65 3.63
N SER A 13 9.68 13.95 2.35
CA SER A 13 10.23 13.04 1.34
C SER A 13 11.58 13.57 0.87
N THR A 14 12.61 12.73 0.87
CA THR A 14 13.96 13.11 0.43
C THR A 14 14.02 13.50 -1.05
N ARG A 15 13.18 12.88 -1.89
CA ARG A 15 13.11 13.12 -3.33
C ARG A 15 12.19 14.28 -3.72
N LEU A 16 11.07 14.44 -3.03
CA LEU A 16 10.08 15.49 -3.32
C LEU A 16 9.38 15.89 -2.01
N PRO A 17 9.89 16.90 -1.27
CA PRO A 17 9.22 17.42 -0.09
C PRO A 17 7.79 17.88 -0.41
N GLY A 18 6.85 17.57 0.48
CA GLY A 18 5.46 17.92 0.26
C GLY A 18 4.74 17.12 -0.85
N LYS A 19 5.32 15.98 -1.28
CA LYS A 19 4.76 15.11 -2.31
C LYS A 19 3.25 14.87 -2.18
N PRO A 20 2.68 14.58 -0.99
CA PRO A 20 1.24 14.39 -0.85
C PRO A 20 0.38 15.59 -1.27
N LEU A 21 0.93 16.79 -1.17
CA LEU A 21 0.25 18.05 -1.53
C LEU A 21 0.53 18.53 -2.96
N SER A 22 1.39 17.83 -3.70
CA SER A 22 1.64 18.14 -5.12
C SER A 22 0.36 18.04 -5.92
N LEU A 23 0.09 19.05 -6.75
CA LEU A 23 -1.14 19.11 -7.53
C LEU A 23 -1.07 18.20 -8.77
N ILE A 24 -2.08 17.38 -8.94
CA ILE A 24 -2.35 16.60 -10.15
C ILE A 24 -3.73 17.02 -10.64
N ALA A 25 -3.82 17.57 -11.84
CA ALA A 25 -5.07 18.07 -12.39
C ALA A 25 -5.86 18.99 -11.43
N GLY A 26 -5.15 19.86 -10.69
CA GLY A 26 -5.74 20.84 -9.79
C GLY A 26 -6.11 20.35 -8.39
N LYS A 27 -5.92 19.05 -8.09
CA LYS A 27 -6.16 18.46 -6.75
C LYS A 27 -4.85 17.95 -6.16
N PRO A 28 -4.66 18.00 -4.82
CA PRO A 28 -3.54 17.34 -4.16
C PRO A 28 -3.47 15.85 -4.49
N MET A 29 -2.27 15.30 -4.65
CA MET A 29 -2.09 13.88 -4.94
C MET A 29 -2.78 12.99 -3.90
N ILE A 30 -2.69 13.34 -2.62
CA ILE A 30 -3.34 12.59 -1.53
C ILE A 30 -4.87 12.57 -1.67
N GLN A 31 -5.49 13.61 -2.26
CA GLN A 31 -6.91 13.64 -2.52
C GLN A 31 -7.32 12.59 -3.57
N HIS A 32 -6.53 12.44 -4.63
CA HIS A 32 -6.77 11.41 -5.64
C HIS A 32 -6.73 10.01 -5.03
N VAL A 33 -5.69 9.73 -4.21
CA VAL A 33 -5.55 8.43 -3.53
C VAL A 33 -6.74 8.17 -2.60
N TYR A 34 -7.12 9.18 -1.80
CA TYR A 34 -8.24 9.09 -0.86
C TYR A 34 -9.57 8.85 -1.58
N GLU A 35 -9.87 9.64 -2.61
CA GLU A 35 -11.10 9.49 -3.41
C GLU A 35 -11.17 8.11 -4.09
N ARG A 36 -10.04 7.55 -4.52
CA ARG A 36 -9.96 6.19 -5.07
C ARG A 36 -10.20 5.13 -4.01
N ALA A 37 -9.55 5.26 -2.86
CA ALA A 37 -9.73 4.31 -1.75
C ALA A 37 -11.19 4.30 -1.25
N CYS A 38 -11.86 5.45 -1.22
CA CYS A 38 -13.29 5.55 -0.86
C CYS A 38 -14.25 4.92 -1.89
N GLN A 39 -13.79 4.57 -3.09
CA GLN A 39 -14.61 3.84 -4.08
C GLN A 39 -14.54 2.31 -3.88
N ALA A 40 -13.60 1.81 -3.09
CA ALA A 40 -13.57 0.41 -2.69
C ALA A 40 -14.81 0.09 -1.81
N LYS A 41 -15.27 -1.17 -1.86
CA LYS A 41 -16.55 -1.60 -1.26
C LYS A 41 -16.38 -2.25 0.11
N LEU A 42 -15.22 -2.83 0.36
CA LEU A 42 -14.97 -3.61 1.57
C LEU A 42 -14.43 -2.78 2.76
N PRO A 43 -13.64 -1.72 2.57
CA PRO A 43 -13.26 -0.89 3.69
C PRO A 43 -14.46 -0.17 4.30
N ASP A 44 -14.63 -0.32 5.62
CA ASP A 44 -15.65 0.42 6.39
C ASP A 44 -15.26 1.89 6.55
N GLU A 45 -13.96 2.16 6.54
CA GLU A 45 -13.42 3.51 6.71
C GLU A 45 -12.09 3.67 5.97
N VAL A 46 -11.81 4.90 5.53
CA VAL A 46 -10.53 5.32 4.93
C VAL A 46 -9.93 6.44 5.77
N VAL A 47 -8.65 6.30 6.15
CA VAL A 47 -7.93 7.28 6.98
C VAL A 47 -6.57 7.60 6.38
N VAL A 48 -6.24 8.88 6.28
CA VAL A 48 -4.87 9.34 5.97
C VAL A 48 -4.07 9.47 7.26
N ALA A 49 -2.96 8.75 7.37
CA ALA A 49 -2.05 8.83 8.49
C ALA A 49 -0.85 9.73 8.15
N THR A 50 -0.70 10.85 8.85
CA THR A 50 0.32 11.85 8.53
C THR A 50 1.01 12.40 9.77
N ASP A 51 2.25 12.87 9.60
CA ASP A 51 3.06 13.57 10.60
C ASP A 51 3.02 15.10 10.43
N ASN A 52 2.19 15.61 9.52
CA ASN A 52 2.26 17.01 9.14
C ASN A 52 0.88 17.69 9.09
N GLU A 53 0.76 18.81 9.80
CA GLU A 53 -0.46 19.61 9.89
C GLU A 53 -0.96 20.16 8.54
N LEU A 54 -0.06 20.42 7.58
CA LEU A 54 -0.47 20.89 6.26
C LEU A 54 -1.17 19.78 5.47
N VAL A 55 -0.68 18.53 5.59
CA VAL A 55 -1.33 17.38 4.97
C VAL A 55 -2.68 17.14 5.63
N LYS A 56 -2.74 17.18 6.96
CA LYS A 56 -3.99 17.04 7.71
C LYS A 56 -5.02 18.09 7.28
N LYS A 57 -4.64 19.38 7.26
CA LYS A 57 -5.53 20.46 6.81
C LYS A 57 -6.04 20.27 5.38
N ALA A 58 -5.16 19.81 4.49
CA ALA A 58 -5.58 19.53 3.11
C ALA A 58 -6.61 18.41 3.04
N VAL A 59 -6.41 17.33 3.82
CA VAL A 59 -7.35 16.20 3.90
C VAL A 59 -8.69 16.65 4.49
N ASP A 60 -8.67 17.37 5.60
CA ASP A 60 -9.87 17.94 6.22
C ASP A 60 -10.60 18.89 5.24
N GLY A 61 -9.83 19.66 4.44
CA GLY A 61 -10.35 20.62 3.48
C GLY A 61 -11.18 20.03 2.34
N PHE A 62 -10.89 18.80 1.93
CA PHE A 62 -11.72 18.08 0.95
C PHE A 62 -12.71 17.09 1.60
N GLY A 63 -12.89 17.14 2.93
CA GLY A 63 -13.84 16.31 3.67
C GLY A 63 -13.33 14.89 3.94
N GLY A 64 -12.03 14.64 3.80
CA GLY A 64 -11.40 13.37 4.15
C GLY A 64 -11.14 13.25 5.65
N LYS A 65 -10.82 12.04 6.10
CA LYS A 65 -10.42 11.76 7.49
C LYS A 65 -8.91 11.62 7.59
N ALA A 66 -8.30 12.40 8.46
CA ALA A 66 -6.87 12.33 8.73
C ALA A 66 -6.59 12.13 10.22
N MET A 67 -5.56 11.33 10.50
CA MET A 67 -5.03 11.11 11.84
C MET A 67 -3.58 11.57 11.90
N MET A 68 -3.25 12.37 12.92
CA MET A 68 -1.86 12.70 13.21
C MET A 68 -1.16 11.52 13.85
N THR A 69 0.06 11.28 13.41
CA THR A 69 0.93 10.19 13.88
C THR A 69 2.33 10.72 14.13
N SER A 70 3.13 9.99 14.90
CA SER A 70 4.50 10.41 15.22
C SER A 70 5.33 10.66 13.95
N PRO A 71 6.16 11.72 13.94
CA PRO A 71 7.14 11.96 12.89
C PRO A 71 8.31 10.96 12.92
N ASP A 72 8.52 10.28 14.05
CA ASP A 72 9.70 9.43 14.29
C ASP A 72 9.57 8.02 13.72
N HIS A 73 8.44 7.68 13.10
CA HIS A 73 8.28 6.38 12.48
C HIS A 73 9.28 6.14 11.34
N PRO A 74 10.09 5.08 11.40
CA PRO A 74 11.08 4.76 10.38
C PRO A 74 10.44 4.32 9.06
N SER A 75 9.23 3.73 9.12
CA SER A 75 8.51 3.22 7.95
C SER A 75 7.03 3.59 7.92
N GLY A 76 6.38 3.39 6.77
CA GLY A 76 4.92 3.48 6.65
C GLY A 76 4.21 2.44 7.49
N THR A 77 4.77 1.24 7.60
CA THR A 77 4.21 0.14 8.40
C THR A 77 4.15 0.48 9.89
N ASP A 78 5.21 1.10 10.44
CA ASP A 78 5.21 1.53 11.85
C ASP A 78 4.12 2.59 12.10
N ARG A 79 3.88 3.47 11.12
CA ARG A 79 2.80 4.45 11.16
C ARG A 79 1.42 3.78 11.17
N LEU A 80 1.24 2.72 10.39
CA LEU A 80 0.01 1.94 10.41
C LEU A 80 -0.21 1.24 11.75
N ALA A 81 0.85 0.77 12.39
CA ALA A 81 0.77 0.17 13.72
C ALA A 81 0.25 1.18 14.76
N GLU A 82 0.70 2.43 14.72
CA GLU A 82 0.15 3.49 15.58
C GLU A 82 -1.33 3.74 15.30
N VAL A 83 -1.74 3.78 14.02
CA VAL A 83 -3.15 3.91 13.66
C VAL A 83 -3.97 2.74 14.22
N ALA A 84 -3.46 1.51 14.10
CA ALA A 84 -4.14 0.30 14.57
C ALA A 84 -4.49 0.36 16.07
N LEU A 85 -3.63 0.97 16.90
CA LEU A 85 -3.89 1.15 18.33
C LEU A 85 -5.11 2.03 18.63
N ASN A 86 -5.48 2.92 17.71
CA ASN A 86 -6.65 3.79 17.83
C ASN A 86 -7.94 3.17 17.25
N TYR A 87 -7.82 1.97 16.66
CA TYR A 87 -8.92 1.24 16.03
C TYR A 87 -8.96 -0.21 16.53
N PRO A 88 -9.23 -0.43 17.84
CA PRO A 88 -9.15 -1.77 18.45
C PRO A 88 -10.15 -2.77 17.86
N ASP A 89 -11.26 -2.29 17.30
CA ASP A 89 -12.33 -3.11 16.74
C ASP A 89 -12.12 -3.49 15.26
N VAL A 90 -10.99 -3.08 14.66
CA VAL A 90 -10.69 -3.39 13.26
C VAL A 90 -9.98 -4.73 13.16
N ASP A 91 -10.49 -5.60 12.28
CA ASP A 91 -9.93 -6.92 12.03
C ASP A 91 -8.78 -6.87 11.00
N VAL A 92 -8.95 -6.05 9.95
CA VAL A 92 -8.03 -5.97 8.82
C VAL A 92 -7.67 -4.53 8.51
N ILE A 93 -6.37 -4.26 8.33
CA ILE A 93 -5.87 -2.98 7.86
C ILE A 93 -5.31 -3.16 6.46
N VAL A 94 -5.86 -2.42 5.50
CA VAL A 94 -5.34 -2.33 4.13
C VAL A 94 -4.45 -1.09 4.00
N ASN A 95 -3.18 -1.31 3.67
CA ASN A 95 -2.23 -0.24 3.39
C ASN A 95 -2.33 0.19 1.92
N VAL A 96 -2.72 1.43 1.68
CA VAL A 96 -2.69 2.04 0.35
C VAL A 96 -1.63 3.13 0.32
N GLN A 97 -0.65 2.99 -0.58
CA GLN A 97 0.44 3.96 -0.66
C GLN A 97 -0.06 5.35 -1.06
N GLY A 98 0.38 6.37 -0.33
CA GLY A 98 -0.04 7.77 -0.55
C GLY A 98 0.45 8.38 -1.87
N ASP A 99 1.17 7.63 -2.68
CA ASP A 99 1.67 8.01 -4.01
C ASP A 99 1.13 7.16 -5.17
N GLU A 100 0.02 6.48 -4.94
CA GLU A 100 -0.71 5.72 -5.96
C GLU A 100 -2.05 6.39 -6.36
N PRO A 101 -2.03 7.57 -7.00
CA PRO A 101 -3.26 8.34 -7.32
C PRO A 101 -4.20 7.63 -8.30
N MET A 102 -3.72 6.59 -8.97
CA MET A 102 -4.47 5.81 -9.95
C MET A 102 -4.81 4.38 -9.46
N ILE A 103 -4.64 4.09 -8.16
CA ILE A 103 -4.94 2.75 -7.64
C ILE A 103 -6.37 2.34 -7.99
N PRO A 104 -6.58 1.15 -8.59
CA PRO A 104 -7.93 0.65 -8.83
C PRO A 104 -8.60 0.25 -7.52
N PRO A 105 -9.84 0.70 -7.22
CA PRO A 105 -10.56 0.33 -6.00
C PRO A 105 -10.70 -1.18 -5.79
N GLU A 106 -10.85 -1.92 -6.88
CA GLU A 106 -10.99 -3.39 -6.88
C GLU A 106 -9.74 -4.10 -6.35
N VAL A 107 -8.58 -3.45 -6.43
CA VAL A 107 -7.32 -3.97 -5.86
C VAL A 107 -7.36 -3.94 -4.33
N ILE A 108 -7.97 -2.89 -3.75
CA ILE A 108 -8.17 -2.74 -2.30
C ILE A 108 -9.15 -3.82 -1.81
N ASP A 109 -10.26 -3.99 -2.53
CA ASP A 109 -11.25 -5.02 -2.21
C ASP A 109 -10.64 -6.42 -2.25
N ARG A 110 -9.86 -6.76 -3.29
CA ARG A 110 -9.18 -8.06 -3.41
C ARG A 110 -8.23 -8.35 -2.25
N LEU A 111 -7.50 -7.35 -1.75
CA LEU A 111 -6.66 -7.53 -0.57
C LEU A 111 -7.47 -7.84 0.68
N ALA A 112 -8.57 -7.13 0.90
CA ALA A 112 -9.45 -7.37 2.03
C ALA A 112 -10.14 -8.74 1.95
N GLU A 113 -10.56 -9.16 0.75
CA GLU A 113 -11.18 -10.47 0.49
C GLU A 113 -10.32 -11.66 0.91
N CYS A 114 -8.98 -11.55 0.80
CA CYS A 114 -8.08 -12.64 1.21
C CYS A 114 -8.31 -13.09 2.66
N PHE A 115 -8.77 -12.20 3.53
CA PHE A 115 -8.99 -12.47 4.96
C PHE A 115 -10.39 -12.99 5.29
N THR A 116 -11.30 -13.05 4.32
CA THR A 116 -12.69 -13.51 4.59
C THR A 116 -12.83 -15.03 4.67
N GLY A 117 -11.90 -15.77 4.08
CA GLY A 117 -11.95 -17.23 3.99
C GLY A 117 -10.90 -17.98 4.81
N ASP A 118 -9.94 -17.27 5.41
CA ASP A 118 -8.81 -17.86 6.12
C ASP A 118 -8.51 -17.06 7.39
N SER A 119 -8.90 -17.59 8.54
CA SER A 119 -8.67 -16.98 9.86
C SER A 119 -7.19 -17.01 10.29
N GLU A 120 -6.39 -17.87 9.69
CA GLU A 120 -4.98 -18.02 10.01
C GLU A 120 -4.08 -17.06 9.17
N LEU A 121 -4.68 -16.45 8.14
CA LEU A 121 -3.94 -15.52 7.28
C LEU A 121 -3.65 -14.22 8.03
N GLN A 122 -2.37 -13.96 8.30
CA GLN A 122 -1.93 -12.77 9.02
C GLN A 122 -1.53 -11.62 8.11
N MET A 123 -1.12 -11.91 6.86
CA MET A 123 -0.63 -10.91 5.92
C MET A 123 -0.87 -11.34 4.48
N ALA A 124 -1.30 -10.40 3.66
CA ALA A 124 -1.44 -10.59 2.22
C ALA A 124 -0.87 -9.39 1.45
N THR A 125 -0.38 -9.64 0.25
CA THR A 125 0.02 -8.60 -0.69
C THR A 125 -0.32 -9.03 -2.11
N LEU A 126 -0.40 -8.06 -3.01
CA LEU A 126 -0.68 -8.32 -4.41
C LEU A 126 0.61 -8.49 -5.19
N LYS A 127 0.56 -9.34 -6.20
CA LYS A 127 1.64 -9.57 -7.15
C LYS A 127 1.12 -9.47 -8.58
N VAL A 128 1.95 -8.99 -9.49
CA VAL A 128 1.66 -8.92 -10.92
C VAL A 128 2.73 -9.66 -11.71
N ALA A 129 2.39 -10.14 -12.89
CA ALA A 129 3.37 -10.71 -13.79
C ALA A 129 4.40 -9.65 -14.17
N MET A 130 5.68 -9.97 -14.05
CA MET A 130 6.78 -9.08 -14.36
C MET A 130 6.93 -8.95 -15.88
N ASN A 131 7.12 -7.74 -16.37
CA ASN A 131 7.46 -7.48 -17.76
C ASN A 131 8.98 -7.51 -17.98
N GLU A 132 9.43 -7.39 -19.23
CA GLU A 132 10.85 -7.46 -19.58
C GLU A 132 11.65 -6.27 -19.02
N GLU A 133 11.03 -5.09 -18.88
CA GLU A 133 11.68 -3.88 -18.32
C GLU A 133 11.94 -4.04 -16.81
N ASP A 134 11.01 -4.67 -16.09
CA ASP A 134 11.14 -4.91 -14.66
C ASP A 134 12.20 -5.94 -14.29
N TYR A 135 12.60 -6.77 -15.26
CA TYR A 135 13.51 -7.88 -15.07
C TYR A 135 14.82 -7.48 -14.40
N ASN A 136 15.47 -6.45 -14.92
CA ASN A 136 16.72 -5.91 -14.40
C ASN A 136 16.53 -4.65 -13.54
N ASN A 137 15.27 -4.23 -13.32
CA ASN A 137 14.97 -3.03 -12.56
C ASN A 137 15.07 -3.31 -11.05
N PRO A 138 16.05 -2.70 -10.33
CA PRO A 138 16.17 -2.89 -8.87
C PRO A 138 15.05 -2.18 -8.08
N ALA A 139 14.28 -1.28 -8.71
CA ALA A 139 13.10 -0.68 -8.08
C ALA A 139 11.94 -1.67 -7.98
N ALA A 140 11.86 -2.64 -8.93
CA ALA A 140 10.88 -3.71 -8.90
C ALA A 140 11.30 -4.80 -7.90
N VAL A 141 10.47 -5.04 -6.88
CA VAL A 141 10.68 -6.14 -5.92
C VAL A 141 10.13 -7.43 -6.51
N LYS A 142 10.97 -8.45 -6.64
CA LYS A 142 10.60 -9.78 -7.11
C LYS A 142 10.18 -10.64 -5.95
N VAL A 143 9.24 -11.56 -6.18
CA VAL A 143 8.82 -12.56 -5.19
C VAL A 143 8.85 -13.96 -5.79
N VAL A 144 9.28 -14.92 -4.98
CA VAL A 144 9.09 -16.34 -5.24
C VAL A 144 8.02 -16.86 -4.29
N THR A 145 7.06 -17.61 -4.82
CA THR A 145 5.98 -18.20 -4.03
C THR A 145 6.03 -19.72 -4.08
N ASP A 146 5.48 -20.37 -3.07
CA ASP A 146 5.18 -21.80 -3.13
C ASP A 146 3.98 -22.11 -4.05
N LEU A 147 3.61 -23.37 -4.15
CA LEU A 147 2.50 -23.84 -4.98
C LEU A 147 1.12 -23.37 -4.46
N ASN A 148 1.04 -22.98 -3.19
CA ASN A 148 -0.19 -22.46 -2.56
C ASN A 148 -0.29 -20.94 -2.67
N GLY A 149 0.74 -20.27 -3.21
CA GLY A 149 0.77 -18.82 -3.37
C GLY A 149 1.42 -18.08 -2.20
N TYR A 150 1.91 -18.77 -1.16
CA TYR A 150 2.63 -18.13 -0.07
C TYR A 150 4.00 -17.64 -0.51
N ALA A 151 4.36 -16.42 -0.11
CA ALA A 151 5.65 -15.84 -0.43
C ALA A 151 6.77 -16.55 0.34
N LEU A 152 7.77 -17.04 -0.38
CA LEU A 152 8.96 -17.67 0.19
C LEU A 152 10.08 -16.65 0.37
N TYR A 153 10.23 -15.72 -0.57
CA TYR A 153 11.32 -14.75 -0.54
C TYR A 153 11.03 -13.53 -1.43
N PHE A 154 11.47 -12.36 -0.96
CA PHE A 154 11.41 -11.09 -1.68
C PHE A 154 12.81 -10.58 -1.96
N SER A 155 13.07 -10.06 -3.16
CA SER A 155 14.37 -9.49 -3.53
C SER A 155 14.26 -8.41 -4.59
N ARG A 156 15.16 -7.44 -4.53
CA ARG A 156 15.37 -6.49 -5.63
C ARG A 156 16.28 -7.06 -6.72
N SER A 157 17.03 -8.11 -6.41
CA SER A 157 17.80 -8.87 -7.37
C SER A 157 16.91 -9.75 -8.21
N LEU A 158 17.38 -10.10 -9.41
CA LEU A 158 16.70 -11.06 -10.27
C LEU A 158 16.71 -12.44 -9.63
N MET A 159 15.52 -13.03 -9.46
CA MET A 159 15.36 -14.38 -8.93
C MET A 159 14.06 -15.03 -9.46
N PRO A 160 14.09 -16.35 -9.79
CA PRO A 160 15.32 -17.14 -9.96
C PRO A 160 16.17 -16.56 -11.10
N TYR A 161 17.50 -16.66 -10.98
CA TYR A 161 18.38 -16.24 -12.09
C TYR A 161 18.25 -17.24 -13.24
N PRO A 162 17.79 -16.84 -14.42
CA PRO A 162 17.62 -17.76 -15.54
C PRO A 162 18.98 -18.06 -16.18
N ARG A 163 19.31 -19.31 -16.31
CA ARG A 163 20.52 -19.73 -17.01
C ARG A 163 20.47 -19.36 -18.52
N ASN A 164 19.30 -19.48 -19.11
CA ASN A 164 19.04 -19.11 -20.50
C ASN A 164 17.99 -18.00 -20.52
N LYS A 165 18.08 -17.09 -21.50
CA LYS A 165 17.05 -16.04 -21.65
C LYS A 165 15.73 -16.73 -22.00
N PRO A 166 14.71 -16.72 -21.13
CA PRO A 166 13.49 -17.45 -21.40
C PRO A 166 12.58 -16.68 -22.32
N GLU A 167 11.95 -17.39 -23.24
CA GLU A 167 10.78 -16.90 -23.95
C GLU A 167 9.58 -17.04 -23.00
N GLY A 168 9.02 -15.92 -22.56
CA GLY A 168 7.77 -15.90 -21.76
C GLY A 168 7.93 -16.17 -20.26
N LEU A 169 8.77 -15.45 -19.56
CA LEU A 169 8.85 -15.51 -18.10
C LEU A 169 7.61 -14.90 -17.42
N SER A 170 6.92 -15.75 -16.65
CA SER A 170 6.00 -15.32 -15.60
C SER A 170 6.77 -15.10 -14.29
N LEU A 171 7.54 -14.01 -14.19
CA LEU A 171 8.13 -13.55 -12.94
C LEU A 171 7.22 -12.47 -12.34
N ILE A 172 7.14 -12.39 -11.02
CA ILE A 172 6.05 -11.74 -10.30
C ILE A 172 6.58 -10.54 -9.52
N HIS A 173 5.98 -9.37 -9.73
CA HIS A 173 6.27 -8.10 -9.07
C HIS A 173 5.27 -7.84 -7.95
N ILE A 174 5.69 -7.15 -6.87
CA ILE A 174 4.85 -6.83 -5.70
C ILE A 174 4.91 -5.35 -5.38
N SER A 175 3.75 -4.77 -5.06
CA SER A 175 3.62 -3.59 -4.23
C SER A 175 3.70 -3.98 -2.73
N GLU A 176 4.18 -3.10 -1.88
CA GLU A 176 4.60 -3.38 -0.50
C GLU A 176 3.56 -4.12 0.37
N PRO A 177 4.02 -5.04 1.26
CA PRO A 177 3.14 -5.86 2.08
C PRO A 177 2.49 -5.07 3.21
N THR A 178 1.26 -5.41 3.50
CA THR A 178 0.52 -4.94 4.67
C THR A 178 0.62 -5.98 5.78
N ARG A 179 1.11 -5.60 6.95
CA ARG A 179 1.26 -6.50 8.10
C ARG A 179 0.28 -6.14 9.19
N ARG A 180 -0.38 -7.17 9.76
CA ARG A 180 -0.90 -7.15 11.12
C ARG A 180 -0.17 -8.19 11.95
N SER A 181 0.31 -7.84 13.13
CA SER A 181 0.73 -8.74 14.20
C SER A 181 -0.38 -8.83 15.22
#